data_d8d423ed3a208a6b5df649e67b91a562
#
_entry.id   d8d423ed3a208a6b5df649e67b91a562
#
_cell.length_a   1.000
_cell.length_b   1.000
_cell.length_c   1.000
_cell.angle_alpha   90.00
_cell.angle_beta   90.00
_cell.angle_gamma   90.00
#
_symmetry.space_group_name_H-M   'P 1'
#
loop_
_entity.id
_entity.type
_entity.pdbx_description
1 polymer ?
#
loop_
_entity_poly.entity_id
_entity_poly.type
_entity_poly.pdbx_seq_one_letter_code
_entity_poly.pdbx_strand_id
1 'polypeptide(L)'
;MEKERMKWIVDSALGYLAEEYRCQEIENLFAGNMPCMHLYSDAIGAYWNLCERLNIESDPDIEVMINAFIDITEIVALKMFESGLNYDEK
;
A
#
# COMPACT_ATOMS: atom_id res chain seq x y z
N MET A 1 16.74 -13.58 5.26
CA MET A 1 15.43 -13.94 4.65
C MET A 1 15.51 -13.68 3.16
N GLU A 2 14.94 -14.55 2.39
CA GLU A 2 14.90 -14.44 0.93
C GLU A 2 14.07 -13.24 0.49
N LYS A 3 14.50 -12.56 -0.59
CA LYS A 3 13.83 -11.36 -1.09
C LYS A 3 12.37 -11.59 -1.50
N GLU A 4 12.10 -12.72 -2.14
CA GLU A 4 10.74 -13.06 -2.57
C GLU A 4 9.82 -13.26 -1.38
N ARG A 5 10.32 -13.87 -0.31
CA ARG A 5 9.55 -14.05 0.91
C ARG A 5 9.29 -12.73 1.62
N MET A 6 10.29 -11.83 1.67
CA MET A 6 10.11 -10.50 2.22
C MET A 6 9.03 -9.73 1.46
N LYS A 7 9.09 -9.79 0.13
CA LYS A 7 8.08 -9.13 -0.70
C LYS A 7 6.69 -9.68 -0.45
N TRP A 8 6.56 -10.99 -0.33
CA TRP A 8 5.29 -11.64 -0.03
C TRP A 8 4.70 -11.17 1.30
N ILE A 9 5.54 -11.08 2.34
CA ILE A 9 5.11 -10.60 3.66
C ILE A 9 4.67 -9.13 3.57
N VAL A 10 5.48 -8.28 2.94
CA VAL A 10 5.18 -6.86 2.79
C VAL A 10 3.91 -6.65 1.97
N ASP A 11 3.78 -7.33 0.84
CA ASP A 11 2.58 -7.20 -0.01
C ASP A 11 1.33 -7.71 0.71
N SER A 12 1.48 -8.70 1.58
CA SER A 12 0.37 -9.16 2.44
C SER A 12 -0.08 -8.06 3.40
N ALA A 13 0.88 -7.38 4.03
CA ALA A 13 0.58 -6.29 4.96
C ALA A 13 -0.03 -5.08 4.25
N LEU A 14 0.39 -4.80 3.02
CA LEU A 14 -0.08 -3.65 2.24
C LEU A 14 -1.41 -3.90 1.52
N GLY A 15 -1.94 -5.13 1.59
CA GLY A 15 -3.20 -5.46 0.95
C GLY A 15 -3.13 -5.64 -0.55
N TYR A 16 -1.95 -5.93 -1.08
CA TYR A 16 -1.75 -6.09 -2.53
C TYR A 16 -2.09 -7.50 -3.04
N LEU A 17 -2.32 -8.44 -2.14
CA LEU A 17 -2.59 -9.83 -2.49
C LEU A 17 -4.03 -10.21 -2.16
N ALA A 18 -4.63 -11.05 -3.01
CA ALA A 18 -5.91 -11.65 -2.72
C ALA A 18 -5.81 -12.51 -1.46
N GLU A 19 -6.92 -12.68 -0.76
CA GLU A 19 -6.97 -13.38 0.54
C GLU A 19 -6.33 -14.77 0.49
N GLU A 20 -6.53 -15.50 -0.61
CA GLU A 20 -6.02 -16.85 -0.79
C GLU A 20 -4.49 -16.91 -0.98
N TYR A 21 -3.87 -15.79 -1.38
CA TYR A 21 -2.42 -15.76 -1.68
C TYR A 21 -1.61 -15.03 -0.61
N ARG A 22 -2.26 -14.38 0.33
CA ARG A 22 -1.57 -13.59 1.35
C ARG A 22 -1.12 -14.45 2.54
N CYS A 23 -0.13 -13.96 3.27
CA CYS A 23 0.30 -14.56 4.52
C CYS A 23 -0.76 -14.31 5.59
N GLN A 24 -1.37 -15.36 6.10
CA GLN A 24 -2.46 -15.25 7.06
C GLN A 24 -2.00 -14.79 8.45
N GLU A 25 -0.72 -14.94 8.74
CA GLU A 25 -0.16 -14.49 10.01
C GLU A 25 0.13 -12.99 10.05
N ILE A 26 0.10 -12.32 8.90
CA ILE A 26 0.39 -10.90 8.78
C ILE A 26 -0.92 -10.14 8.62
N GLU A 27 -1.11 -9.12 9.46
CA GLU A 27 -2.28 -8.27 9.40
C GLU A 27 -2.31 -7.49 8.08
N ASN A 28 -3.47 -7.47 7.44
CA ASN A 28 -3.69 -6.64 6.25
C ASN A 28 -4.07 -5.24 6.70
N LEU A 29 -3.14 -4.29 6.55
CA LEU A 29 -3.32 -2.91 7.04
C LEU A 29 -4.32 -2.10 6.22
N PHE A 30 -4.74 -2.62 5.06
CA PHE A 30 -5.72 -1.97 4.18
C PHE A 30 -7.07 -2.68 4.17
N ALA A 31 -7.33 -3.56 5.13
CA ALA A 31 -8.60 -4.28 5.22
C ALA A 31 -9.56 -3.61 6.20
N GLY A 32 -10.87 -3.69 5.91
CA GLY A 32 -11.93 -3.32 6.85
C GLY A 32 -11.80 -1.91 7.41
N ASN A 33 -11.70 -1.81 8.74
CA ASN A 33 -11.63 -0.53 9.45
C ASN A 33 -10.22 -0.12 9.82
N MET A 34 -9.20 -0.70 9.17
CA MET A 34 -7.82 -0.33 9.44
C MET A 34 -7.54 1.13 9.03
N PRO A 35 -6.67 1.84 9.80
CA PRO A 35 -6.37 3.25 9.50
C PRO A 35 -5.89 3.52 8.08
N CYS A 36 -5.07 2.60 7.51
CA CYS A 36 -4.57 2.77 6.15
C CYS A 36 -5.70 2.72 5.12
N MET A 37 -6.71 1.88 5.34
CA MET A 37 -7.87 1.83 4.45
C MET A 37 -8.68 3.13 4.53
N HIS A 38 -8.86 3.69 5.73
CA HIS A 38 -9.58 4.97 5.88
C HIS A 38 -8.85 6.10 5.16
N LEU A 39 -7.53 6.20 5.33
CA LEU A 39 -6.73 7.22 4.67
C LEU A 39 -6.75 7.08 3.16
N TYR A 40 -6.64 5.86 2.67
CA TYR A 40 -6.72 5.58 1.23
C TYR A 40 -8.09 5.98 0.67
N SER A 41 -9.17 5.63 1.37
CA SER A 41 -10.53 5.97 0.97
C SER A 41 -10.73 7.49 0.93
N ASP A 42 -10.15 8.22 1.90
CA ASP A 42 -10.21 9.68 1.93
C ASP A 42 -9.51 10.28 0.72
N ALA A 43 -8.33 9.74 0.35
CA ALA A 43 -7.59 10.21 -0.81
C ALA A 43 -8.36 9.99 -2.11
N ILE A 44 -8.92 8.80 -2.28
CA ILE A 44 -9.70 8.45 -3.48
C ILE A 44 -10.99 9.28 -3.55
N GLY A 45 -11.66 9.49 -2.41
CA GLY A 45 -12.85 10.34 -2.34
C GLY A 45 -12.54 11.79 -2.74
N ALA A 46 -11.41 12.32 -2.29
CA ALA A 46 -10.96 13.65 -2.67
C ALA A 46 -10.68 13.75 -4.17
N TYR A 47 -10.10 12.71 -4.75
CA TYR A 47 -9.87 12.64 -6.19
C TYR A 47 -11.18 12.68 -6.97
N TRP A 48 -12.16 11.88 -6.56
CA TRP A 48 -13.47 11.88 -7.21
C TRP A 48 -14.15 13.25 -7.11
N ASN A 49 -14.07 13.91 -5.96
CA ASN A 49 -14.61 15.25 -5.78
C ASN A 49 -13.94 16.25 -6.72
N LEU A 50 -12.64 16.15 -6.89
CA LEU A 50 -11.90 17.00 -7.84
C LEU A 50 -12.39 16.79 -9.26
N CYS A 51 -12.51 15.53 -9.70
CA CYS A 51 -12.98 15.20 -11.04
C CYS A 51 -14.41 15.71 -11.27
N GLU A 52 -15.27 15.61 -10.27
CA GLU A 52 -16.63 16.12 -10.36
C GLU A 52 -16.66 17.64 -10.52
N ARG A 53 -15.85 18.36 -9.72
CA ARG A 53 -15.78 19.83 -9.83
C ARG A 53 -15.27 20.30 -11.18
N LEU A 54 -14.35 19.55 -11.77
CA LEU A 54 -13.75 19.88 -13.08
C LEU A 54 -14.52 19.27 -14.25
N ASN A 55 -15.54 18.49 -13.97
CA ASN A 55 -16.34 17.78 -14.97
C ASN A 55 -15.48 16.93 -15.91
N ILE A 56 -14.58 16.12 -15.30
CA ILE A 56 -13.72 15.17 -16.01
C ILE A 56 -13.90 13.79 -15.41
N GLU A 57 -13.61 12.74 -16.18
CA GLU A 57 -13.70 11.36 -15.70
C GLU A 57 -12.49 10.96 -14.86
N SER A 58 -11.33 11.47 -15.23
CA SER A 58 -10.08 11.17 -14.54
C SER A 58 -9.05 12.24 -14.87
N ASP A 59 -7.99 12.30 -14.05
CA ASP A 59 -6.87 13.19 -14.28
C ASP A 59 -5.59 12.35 -14.28
N PRO A 60 -4.87 12.29 -15.41
CA PRO A 60 -3.68 11.44 -15.51
C PRO A 60 -2.55 11.84 -14.57
N ASP A 61 -2.40 13.12 -14.25
CA ASP A 61 -1.36 13.56 -13.34
C ASP A 61 -1.66 13.14 -11.90
N ILE A 62 -2.91 13.23 -11.48
CA ILE A 62 -3.33 12.77 -10.15
C ILE A 62 -3.16 11.26 -10.04
N GLU A 63 -3.49 10.51 -11.09
CA GLU A 63 -3.29 9.06 -11.09
C GLU A 63 -1.81 8.69 -10.97
N VAL A 64 -0.92 9.44 -11.65
CA VAL A 64 0.52 9.25 -11.49
C VAL A 64 0.96 9.50 -10.06
N MET A 65 0.45 10.56 -9.43
CA MET A 65 0.78 10.87 -8.03
C MET A 65 0.34 9.76 -7.08
N ILE A 66 -0.88 9.27 -7.23
CA ILE A 66 -1.41 8.19 -6.39
C ILE A 66 -0.54 6.94 -6.54
N ASN A 67 -0.26 6.54 -7.79
CA ASN A 67 0.55 5.34 -8.06
C ASN A 67 1.98 5.50 -7.55
N ALA A 68 2.57 6.69 -7.68
CA ALA A 68 3.91 6.96 -7.16
C ALA A 68 3.96 6.79 -5.64
N PHE A 69 2.96 7.27 -4.91
CA PHE A 69 2.91 7.11 -3.46
C PHE A 69 2.70 5.66 -3.05
N ILE A 70 1.92 4.88 -3.82
CA ILE A 70 1.77 3.45 -3.60
C ILE A 70 3.13 2.75 -3.75
N ASP A 71 3.87 3.06 -4.81
CA ASP A 71 5.18 2.48 -5.06
C ASP A 71 6.19 2.87 -3.97
N ILE A 72 6.19 4.14 -3.55
CA ILE A 72 7.05 4.62 -2.46
C ILE A 72 6.74 3.83 -1.18
N THR A 73 5.48 3.62 -0.89
CA THR A 73 5.05 2.87 0.30
C THR A 73 5.64 1.46 0.29
N GLU A 74 5.58 0.76 -0.84
CA GLU A 74 6.15 -0.59 -0.95
C GLU A 74 7.67 -0.56 -0.76
N ILE A 75 8.37 0.37 -1.40
CA ILE A 75 9.83 0.50 -1.29
C ILE A 75 10.24 0.75 0.16
N VAL A 76 9.57 1.70 0.82
CA VAL A 76 9.86 2.03 2.22
C VAL A 76 9.59 0.84 3.13
N ALA A 77 8.47 0.15 2.94
CA ALA A 77 8.11 -1.00 3.75
C ALA A 77 9.13 -2.13 3.60
N LEU A 78 9.56 -2.42 2.37
CA LEU A 78 10.59 -3.44 2.12
C LEU A 78 11.91 -3.07 2.79
N LYS A 79 12.33 -1.81 2.68
CA LYS A 79 13.58 -1.35 3.30
C LYS A 79 13.52 -1.42 4.82
N MET A 80 12.43 -1.01 5.40
CA MET A 80 12.27 -1.06 6.86
C MET A 80 12.25 -2.48 7.38
N PHE A 81 11.57 -3.38 6.66
CA PHE A 81 11.54 -4.80 7.01
C PHE A 81 12.93 -5.41 6.96
N GLU A 82 13.68 -5.14 5.89
CA GLU A 82 15.07 -5.61 5.73
C GLU A 82 15.96 -5.07 6.84
N SER A 83 15.84 -3.78 7.15
CA SER A 83 16.62 -3.13 8.21
C SER A 83 16.32 -3.72 9.58
N GLY A 84 15.04 -4.05 9.85
CA GLY A 84 14.64 -4.68 11.09
C GLY A 84 15.24 -6.08 11.25
N LEU A 85 15.22 -6.87 10.18
CA LEU A 85 15.84 -8.20 10.17
C LEU A 85 17.33 -8.12 10.45
N ASN A 86 18.02 -7.20 9.78
CA ASN A 86 19.47 -7.03 9.95
C ASN A 86 19.81 -6.52 11.37
N TYR A 87 18.97 -5.68 11.93
CA TYR A 87 19.13 -5.18 13.29
C TYR A 87 19.02 -6.32 14.31
N ASP A 88 18.04 -7.19 14.15
CA ASP A 88 17.80 -8.31 15.06
C ASP A 88 18.91 -9.37 14.98
N GLU A 89 19.58 -9.48 13.85
CA GLU A 89 20.69 -10.42 13.66
C GLU A 89 22.00 -9.96 14.29
N LYS A 90 22.08 -8.72 14.73
CA LYS A 90 23.23 -8.18 15.43
C LYS A 90 23.13 -8.44 16.93
#